data_9d9053c8b44297746fc80c427a5e214a
#
_entry.id   9d9053c8b44297746fc80c427a5e214a
#
_cell.length_a   1.000
_cell.length_b   1.000
_cell.length_c   1.000
_cell.angle_alpha   90.00
_cell.angle_beta   90.00
_cell.angle_gamma   90.00
#
_symmetry.space_group_name_H-M   'P 1'
#
loop_
_entity.id
_entity.type
_entity.pdbx_description
1 polymer ?
#
loop_
_entity_poly.entity_id
_entity_poly.type
_entity_poly.pdbx_seq_one_letter_code
_entity_poly.pdbx_strand_id
1 'polypeptide(L)'
;MFRVRSTLVALGAASLVLIGACAAPAPFETRSGPPGSAPAGELAEFYDQQVAFEPCAPYATTALDEKLFADDRYDCARVQVPLDYADPDGPRGEVALLRVKARGEKIGSLLVNPGGPGGSGMNFVALLGPLWAAGPVGERFDVIGFDPRGVGASTPRVDCYTDAEYERGEGFSGALVPDVADEQEARMVAQRCAEGSGGPQALASFGSSNVVRDMDVLRATLGDEKLSYLGISYGTQLGAVYAEAFPQNVRAMALDSAIDPDLTATEFNLAQMTGFQKAFERYAADCATSADCPLGTDPVRATEAFQAIARPLLEHPAPTADGRGLTYDDVMNAMTSALYAQSLWPKLTEGLAELAAGRGDVLQAQRDSAFGRGPDGRYNNSGDAAYAIRCMDLPRRTPAEQTELARQIRAAAPFMDSGRPVRESHHECEAWPQPPTLPQPWVTGPVGLPPTLTVSITGDPATPYEGGINLARVLGGSLLTVEGAQHGIALLGQSECVDGLVADYLIDLQTPPDGARCTA
;
A
#
# COMPACT_ATOMS: atom_id res chain seq x y z
N MET A 1 -5.86 -69.49 -56.64
CA MET A 1 -6.01 -68.59 -57.80
C MET A 1 -6.94 -67.43 -57.42
N PHE A 2 -6.58 -66.28 -57.64
CA PHE A 2 -7.14 -64.94 -57.56
C PHE A 2 -6.46 -64.10 -56.48
N ARG A 3 -5.61 -63.22 -56.97
CA ARG A 3 -4.97 -62.12 -56.26
C ARG A 3 -5.94 -60.94 -56.23
N VAL A 4 -6.23 -60.38 -55.07
CA VAL A 4 -6.86 -59.08 -54.90
C VAL A 4 -5.81 -58.09 -54.35
N ARG A 5 -5.55 -57.05 -55.11
CA ARG A 5 -4.68 -55.92 -54.75
C ARG A 5 -5.49 -54.98 -53.87
N SER A 6 -4.99 -54.71 -52.67
CA SER A 6 -5.54 -53.68 -51.78
C SER A 6 -4.71 -52.42 -51.94
N THR A 7 -5.34 -51.37 -52.42
CA THR A 7 -4.80 -49.99 -52.50
C THR A 7 -4.97 -49.30 -51.13
N LEU A 8 -3.85 -48.96 -50.51
CA LEU A 8 -3.85 -48.11 -49.31
C LEU A 8 -3.99 -46.65 -49.75
N VAL A 9 -5.06 -45.98 -49.30
CA VAL A 9 -5.22 -44.53 -49.36
C VAL A 9 -4.73 -44.00 -48.01
N ALA A 10 -3.62 -43.24 -48.05
CA ALA A 10 -3.10 -42.50 -46.86
C ALA A 10 -3.85 -41.19 -46.74
N LEU A 11 -4.71 -41.04 -45.70
CA LEU A 11 -5.24 -39.77 -45.27
C LEU A 11 -4.19 -39.12 -44.36
N GLY A 12 -3.56 -38.03 -44.82
CA GLY A 12 -2.73 -37.16 -44.01
C GLY A 12 -3.60 -36.24 -43.16
N ALA A 13 -3.62 -36.45 -41.86
CA ALA A 13 -4.18 -35.51 -40.91
C ALA A 13 -3.14 -34.42 -40.61
N ALA A 14 -3.36 -33.23 -41.17
CA ALA A 14 -2.58 -32.04 -40.80
C ALA A 14 -3.11 -31.52 -39.44
N SER A 15 -2.37 -31.79 -38.37
CA SER A 15 -2.62 -31.18 -37.08
C SER A 15 -2.11 -29.73 -37.10
N LEU A 16 -3.01 -28.76 -37.21
CA LEU A 16 -2.71 -27.36 -36.91
C LEU A 16 -2.46 -27.25 -35.40
N VAL A 17 -1.20 -27.12 -35.00
CA VAL A 17 -0.81 -26.66 -33.67
C VAL A 17 -1.02 -25.14 -33.66
N LEU A 18 -2.11 -24.69 -33.05
CA LEU A 18 -2.29 -23.30 -32.67
C LEU A 18 -1.34 -23.02 -31.49
N ILE A 19 -0.18 -22.45 -31.80
CA ILE A 19 0.69 -21.85 -30.80
C ILE A 19 -0.02 -20.57 -30.35
N GLY A 20 -0.75 -20.64 -29.24
CA GLY A 20 -1.21 -19.47 -28.52
C GLY A 20 0.02 -18.73 -28.01
N ALA A 21 0.40 -17.65 -28.69
CA ALA A 21 1.37 -16.71 -28.14
C ALA A 21 0.73 -16.07 -26.90
N CYS A 22 1.18 -16.45 -25.69
CA CYS A 22 0.99 -15.62 -24.51
C CYS A 22 1.67 -14.29 -24.82
N ALA A 23 0.88 -13.25 -25.13
CA ALA A 23 1.39 -11.90 -25.24
C ALA A 23 1.91 -11.52 -23.85
N ALA A 24 3.22 -11.29 -23.73
CA ALA A 24 3.79 -10.62 -22.58
C ALA A 24 3.09 -9.26 -22.43
N PRO A 25 2.83 -8.78 -21.20
CA PRO A 25 2.31 -7.43 -21.00
C PRO A 25 3.21 -6.45 -21.73
N ALA A 26 2.61 -5.56 -22.53
CA ALA A 26 3.34 -4.58 -23.30
C ALA A 26 4.14 -3.69 -22.32
N PRO A 27 5.42 -3.41 -22.60
CA PRO A 27 6.17 -2.44 -21.81
C PRO A 27 5.44 -1.10 -21.86
N PHE A 28 5.57 -0.30 -20.78
CA PHE A 28 5.02 1.07 -20.78
C PHE A 28 5.45 1.79 -22.05
N GLU A 29 4.48 2.26 -22.85
CA GLU A 29 4.82 3.08 -24.00
C GLU A 29 5.48 4.36 -23.50
N THR A 30 6.77 4.52 -23.78
CA THR A 30 7.52 5.73 -23.46
C THR A 30 6.98 6.87 -24.32
N ARG A 31 6.62 7.94 -23.67
CA ARG A 31 6.05 9.13 -24.30
C ARG A 31 7.06 9.81 -25.22
N SER A 32 6.69 10.07 -26.49
CA SER A 32 7.53 10.73 -27.50
C SER A 32 7.27 12.24 -27.66
N GLY A 33 6.73 12.91 -26.62
CA GLY A 33 6.44 14.35 -26.64
C GLY A 33 7.41 15.17 -25.78
N PRO A 34 7.44 16.50 -25.91
CA PRO A 34 8.21 17.35 -24.99
C PRO A 34 7.72 17.19 -23.55
N PRO A 35 8.61 17.38 -22.55
CA PRO A 35 8.24 17.27 -21.13
C PRO A 35 7.01 18.13 -20.79
N GLY A 36 6.10 17.60 -19.98
CA GLY A 36 4.91 18.31 -19.53
C GLY A 36 3.78 18.50 -20.54
N SER A 37 3.95 18.15 -21.82
CA SER A 37 2.87 18.26 -22.81
C SER A 37 1.80 17.18 -22.60
N ALA A 38 0.51 17.54 -22.74
CA ALA A 38 -0.58 16.58 -22.79
C ALA A 38 -0.41 15.62 -23.98
N PRO A 39 -0.85 14.34 -23.89
CA PRO A 39 -0.92 13.47 -25.05
C PRO A 39 -1.85 14.07 -26.09
N ALA A 40 -1.47 13.96 -27.38
CA ALA A 40 -2.38 14.32 -28.46
C ALA A 40 -3.42 13.19 -28.67
N GLY A 41 -4.66 13.53 -29.06
CA GLY A 41 -5.69 12.57 -29.39
C GLY A 41 -6.68 12.30 -28.27
N GLU A 42 -7.14 11.07 -28.14
CA GLU A 42 -8.28 10.65 -27.30
C GLU A 42 -8.12 10.92 -25.80
N LEU A 43 -6.89 11.03 -25.29
CA LEU A 43 -6.63 11.38 -23.87
C LEU A 43 -6.58 12.88 -23.58
N ALA A 44 -6.59 13.75 -24.60
CA ALA A 44 -6.45 15.21 -24.42
C ALA A 44 -7.49 15.78 -23.45
N GLU A 45 -8.74 15.31 -23.50
CA GLU A 45 -9.82 15.79 -22.64
C GLU A 45 -9.52 15.58 -21.13
N PHE A 46 -8.83 14.48 -20.75
CA PHE A 46 -8.48 14.21 -19.37
C PHE A 46 -7.33 15.11 -18.87
N TYR A 47 -6.42 15.49 -19.76
CA TYR A 47 -5.28 16.35 -19.42
C TYR A 47 -5.62 17.84 -19.42
N ASP A 48 -6.64 18.25 -20.21
CA ASP A 48 -7.06 19.65 -20.36
C ASP A 48 -8.17 20.07 -19.38
N GLN A 49 -8.56 19.18 -18.45
CA GLN A 49 -9.56 19.46 -17.43
C GLN A 49 -9.15 20.66 -16.56
N GLN A 50 -10.14 21.48 -16.20
CA GLN A 50 -9.97 22.53 -15.21
C GLN A 50 -10.44 22.02 -13.84
N VAL A 51 -9.52 21.91 -12.89
CA VAL A 51 -9.83 21.44 -11.53
C VAL A 51 -10.59 22.53 -10.78
N ALA A 52 -11.84 22.24 -10.41
CA ALA A 52 -12.66 23.12 -9.58
C ALA A 52 -12.57 22.68 -8.11
N PHE A 53 -11.86 23.44 -7.30
CA PHE A 53 -11.76 23.18 -5.87
C PHE A 53 -12.97 23.75 -5.12
N GLU A 54 -13.48 22.95 -4.17
CA GLU A 54 -14.66 23.24 -3.36
C GLU A 54 -14.43 22.81 -1.89
N PRO A 55 -15.33 23.10 -0.93
CA PRO A 55 -15.21 22.61 0.44
C PRO A 55 -15.17 21.09 0.53
N CYS A 56 -14.35 20.54 1.44
CA CYS A 56 -14.06 19.10 1.52
C CYS A 56 -15.20 18.26 2.14
N ALA A 57 -16.17 18.85 2.86
CA ALA A 57 -17.20 18.09 3.56
C ALA A 57 -17.94 17.04 2.70
N PRO A 58 -18.25 17.26 1.39
CA PRO A 58 -18.91 16.26 0.54
C PRO A 58 -18.06 15.03 0.21
N TYR A 59 -16.75 15.06 0.51
CA TYR A 59 -15.81 13.96 0.24
C TYR A 59 -15.66 13.00 1.42
N ALA A 60 -16.27 13.30 2.56
CA ALA A 60 -16.19 12.47 3.75
C ALA A 60 -16.88 11.11 3.53
N THR A 61 -16.17 10.02 3.84
CA THR A 61 -16.66 8.63 3.76
C THR A 61 -16.80 7.99 5.13
N THR A 62 -16.15 8.54 6.15
CA THR A 62 -16.14 8.05 7.53
C THR A 62 -16.34 9.18 8.53
N ALA A 63 -16.63 8.87 9.79
CA ALA A 63 -16.72 9.87 10.86
C ALA A 63 -15.39 10.62 11.11
N LEU A 64 -14.25 9.97 10.82
CA LEU A 64 -12.94 10.64 10.88
C LEU A 64 -12.83 11.68 9.78
N ASP A 65 -13.22 11.34 8.55
CA ASP A 65 -13.21 12.27 7.42
C ASP A 65 -14.12 13.46 7.68
N GLU A 66 -15.33 13.23 8.19
CA GLU A 66 -16.29 14.31 8.54
C GLU A 66 -15.63 15.34 9.47
N LYS A 67 -14.84 14.86 10.44
CA LYS A 67 -14.12 15.73 11.36
C LYS A 67 -12.93 16.44 10.72
N LEU A 68 -12.13 15.73 9.92
CA LEU A 68 -10.93 16.28 9.28
C LEU A 68 -11.29 17.25 8.16
N PHE A 69 -12.27 16.90 7.32
CA PHE A 69 -12.66 17.65 6.14
C PHE A 69 -13.59 18.83 6.44
N ALA A 70 -13.98 19.01 7.70
CA ALA A 70 -14.68 20.21 8.16
C ALA A 70 -13.77 21.44 8.31
N ASP A 71 -12.44 21.25 8.21
CA ASP A 71 -11.47 22.34 8.31
C ASP A 71 -11.46 23.18 7.02
N ASP A 72 -11.76 24.47 7.14
CA ASP A 72 -11.86 25.42 6.02
C ASP A 72 -10.52 25.79 5.37
N ARG A 73 -9.40 25.31 5.94
CA ARG A 73 -8.07 25.43 5.33
C ARG A 73 -7.87 24.48 4.15
N TYR A 74 -8.74 23.49 3.99
CA TYR A 74 -8.66 22.48 2.94
C TYR A 74 -9.68 22.76 1.84
N ASP A 75 -9.20 22.57 0.60
CA ASP A 75 -10.06 22.53 -0.58
C ASP A 75 -9.98 21.12 -1.19
N CYS A 76 -11.09 20.64 -1.71
CA CYS A 76 -11.18 19.34 -2.35
C CYS A 76 -11.63 19.44 -3.81
N ALA A 77 -11.30 18.45 -4.61
CA ALA A 77 -11.72 18.39 -6.01
C ALA A 77 -11.80 16.93 -6.48
N ARG A 78 -12.44 16.71 -7.62
CA ARG A 78 -12.42 15.46 -8.37
C ARG A 78 -11.85 15.70 -9.76
N VAL A 79 -11.01 14.78 -10.22
CA VAL A 79 -10.43 14.78 -11.56
C VAL A 79 -10.89 13.51 -12.26
N GLN A 80 -11.50 13.65 -13.45
CA GLN A 80 -11.93 12.50 -14.24
C GLN A 80 -10.74 11.78 -14.86
N VAL A 81 -10.82 10.44 -14.87
CA VAL A 81 -9.84 9.56 -15.50
C VAL A 81 -10.56 8.43 -16.23
N PRO A 82 -10.03 7.88 -17.32
CA PRO A 82 -10.62 6.69 -17.92
C PRO A 82 -10.40 5.48 -16.99
N LEU A 83 -11.36 4.58 -16.88
CA LEU A 83 -11.12 3.33 -16.16
C LEU A 83 -10.11 2.46 -16.90
N ASP A 84 -10.15 2.48 -18.23
CA ASP A 84 -9.18 1.84 -19.10
C ASP A 84 -8.51 2.87 -20.02
N TYR A 85 -7.22 3.06 -19.85
CA TYR A 85 -6.42 3.96 -20.69
C TYR A 85 -6.24 3.47 -22.14
N ALA A 86 -6.59 2.21 -22.44
CA ALA A 86 -6.63 1.69 -23.80
C ALA A 86 -7.99 1.94 -24.48
N ASP A 87 -9.03 2.29 -23.72
CA ASP A 87 -10.37 2.65 -24.19
C ASP A 87 -10.86 3.96 -23.50
N PRO A 88 -10.27 5.12 -23.84
CA PRO A 88 -10.59 6.39 -23.18
C PRO A 88 -12.04 6.86 -23.35
N ASP A 89 -12.73 6.42 -24.39
CA ASP A 89 -14.15 6.70 -24.64
C ASP A 89 -15.08 5.81 -23.80
N GLY A 90 -14.52 4.82 -23.11
CA GLY A 90 -15.22 3.89 -22.23
C GLY A 90 -15.66 4.48 -20.89
N PRO A 91 -15.93 3.62 -19.90
CA PRO A 91 -16.30 4.07 -18.54
C PRO A 91 -15.23 4.92 -17.89
N ARG A 92 -15.67 5.90 -17.09
CA ARG A 92 -14.80 6.86 -16.39
C ARG A 92 -14.87 6.67 -14.89
N GLY A 93 -13.79 7.06 -14.22
CA GLY A 93 -13.69 7.21 -12.79
C GLY A 93 -13.33 8.66 -12.43
N GLU A 94 -13.33 8.94 -11.12
CA GLU A 94 -12.91 10.22 -10.59
C GLU A 94 -11.90 9.99 -9.46
N VAL A 95 -10.76 10.66 -9.55
CA VAL A 95 -9.74 10.68 -8.49
C VAL A 95 -10.01 11.90 -7.60
N ALA A 96 -10.22 11.64 -6.31
CA ALA A 96 -10.50 12.68 -5.33
C ALA A 96 -9.19 13.26 -4.76
N LEU A 97 -9.17 14.57 -4.57
CA LEU A 97 -8.02 15.34 -4.11
C LEU A 97 -8.40 16.18 -2.88
N LEU A 98 -7.46 16.33 -1.95
CA LEU A 98 -7.48 17.35 -0.91
C LEU A 98 -6.22 18.22 -1.05
N ARG A 99 -6.38 19.53 -0.99
CA ARG A 99 -5.30 20.51 -1.11
C ARG A 99 -5.14 21.32 0.17
N VAL A 100 -3.88 21.43 0.62
CA VAL A 100 -3.41 22.48 1.53
C VAL A 100 -2.67 23.52 0.69
N LYS A 101 -3.19 24.76 0.62
CA LYS A 101 -2.59 25.83 -0.21
C LYS A 101 -1.24 26.27 0.31
N ALA A 102 -0.33 26.58 -0.61
CA ALA A 102 0.93 27.26 -0.31
C ALA A 102 0.68 28.62 0.35
N ARG A 103 1.47 28.96 1.37
CA ARG A 103 1.38 30.25 2.08
C ARG A 103 2.23 31.33 1.44
N GLY A 104 3.25 30.96 0.68
CA GLY A 104 4.20 31.85 0.01
C GLY A 104 4.13 31.75 -1.51
N GLU A 105 5.28 32.02 -2.16
CA GLU A 105 5.41 31.91 -3.61
C GLU A 105 5.43 30.44 -4.03
N LYS A 106 4.34 29.99 -4.61
CA LYS A 106 4.16 28.60 -5.07
C LYS A 106 5.14 28.26 -6.20
N ILE A 107 5.84 27.14 -6.08
CA ILE A 107 6.69 26.55 -7.13
C ILE A 107 6.07 25.36 -7.84
N GLY A 108 4.95 24.84 -7.36
CA GLY A 108 4.22 23.71 -7.91
C GLY A 108 3.34 23.03 -6.87
N SER A 109 2.81 21.86 -7.22
CA SER A 109 2.08 20.99 -6.32
C SER A 109 2.98 19.83 -5.87
N LEU A 110 2.89 19.45 -4.59
CA LEU A 110 3.51 18.24 -4.04
C LEU A 110 2.43 17.18 -3.88
N LEU A 111 2.42 16.19 -4.77
CA LEU A 111 1.54 15.02 -4.63
C LEU A 111 2.08 14.09 -3.55
N VAL A 112 1.19 13.61 -2.68
CA VAL A 112 1.55 12.76 -1.54
C VAL A 112 0.73 11.49 -1.54
N ASN A 113 1.39 10.34 -1.32
CA ASN A 113 0.75 9.05 -1.12
C ASN A 113 1.36 8.32 0.09
N PRO A 114 0.53 7.96 1.11
CA PRO A 114 0.99 7.30 2.34
C PRO A 114 1.32 5.82 2.16
N GLY A 115 0.93 5.22 1.04
CA GLY A 115 1.11 3.79 0.80
C GLY A 115 -0.08 2.93 1.22
N GLY A 116 0.22 1.81 1.83
CA GLY A 116 -0.70 0.74 2.16
C GLY A 116 -0.35 -0.55 1.39
N PRO A 117 -0.87 -0.83 0.17
CA PRO A 117 -1.82 -0.04 -0.64
C PRO A 117 -3.17 0.19 0.03
N GLY A 118 -3.98 1.07 -0.53
CA GLY A 118 -5.33 1.37 -0.03
C GLY A 118 -5.42 2.51 0.99
N GLY A 119 -4.29 3.11 1.39
CA GLY A 119 -4.29 4.28 2.25
C GLY A 119 -4.82 5.54 1.54
N SER A 120 -5.72 6.30 2.20
CA SER A 120 -6.23 7.58 1.70
C SER A 120 -5.15 8.66 1.78
N GLY A 121 -4.77 9.23 0.64
CA GLY A 121 -3.90 10.39 0.59
C GLY A 121 -4.58 11.66 1.09
N MET A 122 -5.89 11.80 0.89
CA MET A 122 -6.66 12.92 1.42
C MET A 122 -6.62 12.95 2.95
N ASN A 123 -6.88 11.80 3.61
CA ASN A 123 -6.82 11.70 5.07
C ASN A 123 -5.42 11.97 5.61
N PHE A 124 -4.41 11.42 4.95
CA PHE A 124 -3.02 11.59 5.34
C PHE A 124 -2.60 13.06 5.30
N VAL A 125 -2.94 13.77 4.21
CA VAL A 125 -2.66 15.20 4.09
C VAL A 125 -3.52 16.03 5.05
N ALA A 126 -4.77 15.66 5.31
CA ALA A 126 -5.59 16.35 6.30
C ALA A 126 -5.04 16.23 7.72
N LEU A 127 -4.49 15.07 8.09
CA LEU A 127 -3.86 14.85 9.40
C LEU A 127 -2.56 15.64 9.58
N LEU A 128 -1.72 15.70 8.55
CA LEU A 128 -0.41 16.34 8.59
C LEU A 128 -0.41 17.79 8.07
N GLY A 129 -1.51 18.22 7.47
CA GLY A 129 -1.65 19.55 6.87
C GLY A 129 -1.26 20.72 7.80
N PRO A 130 -1.63 20.72 9.10
CA PRO A 130 -1.19 21.75 10.03
C PRO A 130 0.33 21.80 10.22
N LEU A 131 1.00 20.64 10.27
CA LEU A 131 2.45 20.53 10.36
C LEU A 131 3.12 21.08 9.10
N TRP A 132 2.68 20.61 7.93
CA TRP A 132 3.27 21.02 6.66
C TRP A 132 3.00 22.49 6.33
N ALA A 133 1.78 22.96 6.63
CA ALA A 133 1.47 24.38 6.49
C ALA A 133 2.36 25.27 7.36
N ALA A 134 2.86 24.80 8.49
CA ALA A 134 3.79 25.56 9.33
C ALA A 134 5.25 25.50 8.85
N GLY A 135 5.61 24.50 8.05
CA GLY A 135 6.98 24.23 7.59
C GLY A 135 7.31 24.83 6.23
N PRO A 136 8.58 24.65 5.76
CA PRO A 136 9.06 25.20 4.50
C PRO A 136 8.34 24.63 3.26
N VAL A 137 7.89 23.38 3.31
CA VAL A 137 7.14 22.75 2.22
C VAL A 137 5.82 23.49 1.97
N GLY A 138 5.08 23.85 3.02
CA GLY A 138 3.83 24.60 2.91
C GLY A 138 4.01 26.08 2.54
N GLU A 139 5.24 26.63 2.56
CA GLU A 139 5.52 27.92 1.96
C GLU A 139 5.57 27.86 0.43
N ARG A 140 6.02 26.72 -0.13
CA ARG A 140 6.42 26.62 -1.53
C ARG A 140 5.54 25.73 -2.38
N PHE A 141 4.78 24.80 -1.79
CA PHE A 141 3.90 23.88 -2.51
C PHE A 141 2.45 23.99 -2.08
N ASP A 142 1.53 23.85 -3.05
CA ASP A 142 0.23 23.28 -2.73
C ASP A 142 0.47 21.80 -2.40
N VAL A 143 0.17 21.37 -1.17
CA VAL A 143 0.30 19.95 -0.80
C VAL A 143 -1.00 19.25 -1.14
N ILE A 144 -0.89 18.21 -1.98
CA ILE A 144 -2.03 17.49 -2.54
C ILE A 144 -2.01 16.05 -2.05
N GLY A 145 -3.00 15.69 -1.22
CA GLY A 145 -3.35 14.31 -0.96
C GLY A 145 -4.33 13.83 -2.00
N PHE A 146 -4.08 12.69 -2.62
CA PHE A 146 -5.03 12.08 -3.54
C PHE A 146 -5.41 10.68 -3.08
N ASP A 147 -6.66 10.32 -3.26
CA ASP A 147 -7.12 8.95 -3.10
C ASP A 147 -6.96 8.23 -4.44
N PRO A 148 -6.07 7.23 -4.56
CA PRO A 148 -5.98 6.46 -5.79
C PRO A 148 -7.35 5.88 -6.17
N ARG A 149 -7.53 5.53 -7.46
CA ARG A 149 -8.74 4.83 -7.91
C ARG A 149 -9.06 3.64 -6.99
N GLY A 150 -10.32 3.51 -6.61
CA GLY A 150 -10.80 2.50 -5.68
C GLY A 150 -10.68 2.86 -4.20
N VAL A 151 -9.93 3.89 -3.83
CA VAL A 151 -9.64 4.28 -2.44
C VAL A 151 -10.52 5.46 -2.01
N GLY A 152 -10.97 5.44 -0.77
CA GLY A 152 -11.55 6.58 -0.07
C GLY A 152 -12.70 7.25 -0.79
N ALA A 153 -12.53 8.53 -1.15
CA ALA A 153 -13.52 9.35 -1.83
C ALA A 153 -13.49 9.24 -3.37
N SER A 154 -12.53 8.51 -3.97
CA SER A 154 -12.46 8.26 -5.41
C SER A 154 -13.56 7.31 -5.89
N THR A 155 -13.99 7.46 -7.16
CA THR A 155 -15.04 6.63 -7.74
C THR A 155 -14.63 5.98 -9.06
N PRO A 156 -15.04 4.69 -9.32
CA PRO A 156 -15.73 3.81 -8.38
C PRO A 156 -14.85 3.46 -7.18
N ARG A 157 -15.47 3.29 -6.02
CA ARG A 157 -14.81 2.86 -4.78
C ARG A 157 -14.76 1.34 -4.74
N VAL A 158 -13.69 0.75 -4.18
CA VAL A 158 -13.70 -0.67 -3.86
C VAL A 158 -14.53 -0.90 -2.60
N ASP A 159 -15.49 -1.83 -2.68
CA ASP A 159 -16.38 -2.21 -1.59
C ASP A 159 -16.69 -3.70 -1.71
N CYS A 160 -16.09 -4.52 -0.85
CA CYS A 160 -16.23 -5.97 -0.86
C CYS A 160 -17.10 -6.46 0.29
N TYR A 161 -17.07 -5.75 1.44
CA TYR A 161 -17.77 -6.12 2.66
C TYR A 161 -18.43 -4.91 3.31
N THR A 162 -19.64 -5.11 3.81
CA THR A 162 -20.36 -4.11 4.59
C THR A 162 -19.73 -3.93 5.99
N ASP A 163 -19.96 -2.78 6.63
CA ASP A 163 -19.56 -2.54 8.02
C ASP A 163 -20.04 -3.65 8.97
N ALA A 164 -21.27 -4.15 8.76
CA ALA A 164 -21.84 -5.22 9.57
C ALA A 164 -21.12 -6.57 9.38
N GLU A 165 -20.57 -6.84 8.21
CA GLU A 165 -19.73 -8.03 7.95
C GLU A 165 -18.37 -7.87 8.59
N TYR A 166 -17.76 -6.69 8.51
CA TYR A 166 -16.52 -6.37 9.25
C TYR A 166 -16.69 -6.52 10.76
N GLU A 167 -17.83 -6.07 11.35
CA GLU A 167 -18.15 -6.25 12.77
C GLU A 167 -18.27 -7.72 13.17
N ARG A 168 -18.66 -8.61 12.25
CA ARG A 168 -18.72 -10.06 12.48
C ARG A 168 -17.38 -10.77 12.18
N GLY A 169 -16.35 -10.06 11.76
CA GLY A 169 -15.06 -10.63 11.37
C GLY A 169 -15.08 -11.36 10.03
N GLU A 170 -16.05 -11.05 9.16
CA GLU A 170 -16.17 -11.65 7.81
C GLU A 170 -15.35 -10.88 6.75
N GLY A 171 -14.95 -9.64 7.04
CA GLY A 171 -14.13 -8.81 6.16
C GLY A 171 -12.66 -9.23 6.14
N PHE A 172 -11.84 -8.52 5.36
CA PHE A 172 -10.41 -8.81 5.31
C PHE A 172 -9.76 -8.69 6.68
N SER A 173 -9.01 -9.73 7.05
CA SER A 173 -8.40 -9.84 8.38
C SER A 173 -7.22 -8.88 8.62
N GLY A 174 -6.84 -8.08 7.62
CA GLY A 174 -5.62 -7.25 7.70
C GLY A 174 -4.32 -8.04 7.71
N ALA A 175 -4.39 -9.34 7.44
CA ALA A 175 -3.20 -10.18 7.36
C ALA A 175 -2.22 -9.61 6.32
N LEU A 176 -0.94 -9.54 6.69
CA LEU A 176 0.11 -9.02 5.79
C LEU A 176 0.29 -9.92 4.56
N VAL A 177 0.01 -11.22 4.70
CA VAL A 177 -0.01 -12.18 3.60
C VAL A 177 -1.35 -12.94 3.67
N PRO A 178 -2.41 -12.36 3.12
CA PRO A 178 -3.72 -12.99 3.17
C PRO A 178 -3.79 -14.25 2.30
N ASP A 179 -4.58 -15.19 2.78
CA ASP A 179 -4.91 -16.42 2.06
C ASP A 179 -6.41 -16.73 2.23
N VAL A 180 -6.89 -17.64 1.42
CA VAL A 180 -8.26 -18.17 1.49
C VAL A 180 -8.21 -19.69 1.61
N ALA A 181 -9.26 -20.29 2.14
CA ALA A 181 -9.29 -21.71 2.42
C ALA A 181 -9.27 -22.57 1.14
N ASP A 182 -9.98 -22.12 0.11
CA ASP A 182 -10.11 -22.82 -1.16
C ASP A 182 -10.51 -21.89 -2.33
N GLU A 183 -10.56 -22.44 -3.53
CA GLU A 183 -10.94 -21.73 -4.75
C GLU A 183 -12.38 -21.18 -4.69
N GLN A 184 -13.28 -21.83 -3.96
CA GLN A 184 -14.66 -21.37 -3.82
C GLN A 184 -14.72 -20.07 -3.01
N GLU A 185 -13.96 -19.99 -1.93
CA GLU A 185 -13.85 -18.77 -1.14
C GLU A 185 -13.20 -17.64 -1.96
N ALA A 186 -12.13 -17.91 -2.72
CA ALA A 186 -11.52 -16.94 -3.63
C ALA A 186 -12.54 -16.38 -4.64
N ARG A 187 -13.38 -17.25 -5.24
CA ARG A 187 -14.45 -16.82 -6.17
C ARG A 187 -15.52 -15.97 -5.48
N MET A 188 -15.93 -16.37 -4.28
CA MET A 188 -16.93 -15.62 -3.51
C MET A 188 -16.45 -14.21 -3.19
N VAL A 189 -15.19 -14.06 -2.75
CA VAL A 189 -14.60 -12.75 -2.45
C VAL A 189 -14.50 -11.91 -3.73
N ALA A 190 -13.99 -12.46 -4.84
CA ALA A 190 -13.88 -11.73 -6.11
C ALA A 190 -15.26 -11.28 -6.63
N GLN A 191 -16.30 -12.11 -6.48
CA GLN A 191 -17.67 -11.76 -6.87
C GLN A 191 -18.22 -10.63 -6.00
N ARG A 192 -18.06 -10.69 -4.67
CA ARG A 192 -18.47 -9.62 -3.74
C ARG A 192 -17.82 -8.29 -4.10
N CYS A 193 -16.51 -8.28 -4.30
CA CYS A 193 -15.79 -7.09 -4.73
C CYS A 193 -16.32 -6.55 -6.06
N ALA A 194 -16.64 -7.40 -7.04
CA ALA A 194 -17.21 -6.96 -8.32
C ALA A 194 -18.59 -6.32 -8.14
N GLU A 195 -19.47 -6.94 -7.35
CA GLU A 195 -20.82 -6.43 -7.10
C GLU A 195 -20.82 -5.08 -6.38
N GLY A 196 -19.95 -4.90 -5.37
CA GLY A 196 -19.88 -3.66 -4.60
C GLY A 196 -19.09 -2.52 -5.28
N SER A 197 -18.17 -2.85 -6.21
CA SER A 197 -17.21 -1.88 -6.75
C SER A 197 -17.50 -1.41 -8.19
N GLY A 198 -18.72 -1.61 -8.70
CA GLY A 198 -19.09 -1.17 -10.05
C GLY A 198 -18.81 -2.19 -11.17
N GLY A 199 -18.57 -3.44 -10.82
CA GLY A 199 -18.46 -4.57 -11.74
C GLY A 199 -17.02 -4.98 -12.10
N PRO A 200 -16.88 -6.04 -12.93
CA PRO A 200 -15.56 -6.60 -13.26
C PRO A 200 -14.63 -5.62 -14.00
N GLN A 201 -15.17 -4.67 -14.77
CA GLN A 201 -14.37 -3.65 -15.46
C GLN A 201 -13.74 -2.67 -14.47
N ALA A 202 -14.47 -2.28 -13.43
CA ALA A 202 -13.92 -1.45 -12.36
C ALA A 202 -12.80 -2.19 -11.63
N LEU A 203 -13.00 -3.48 -11.28
CA LEU A 203 -11.96 -4.29 -10.65
C LEU A 203 -10.68 -4.38 -11.50
N ALA A 204 -10.80 -4.45 -12.83
CA ALA A 204 -9.68 -4.49 -13.75
C ALA A 204 -8.86 -3.20 -13.76
N SER A 205 -9.40 -2.10 -13.22
CA SER A 205 -8.78 -0.78 -13.29
C SER A 205 -7.90 -0.40 -12.11
N PHE A 206 -8.00 -1.07 -10.95
CA PHE A 206 -7.44 -0.60 -9.67
C PHE A 206 -5.92 -0.80 -9.47
N GLY A 207 -5.19 -1.36 -10.44
CA GLY A 207 -3.75 -1.62 -10.31
C GLY A 207 -2.87 -0.37 -10.42
N SER A 208 -1.64 -0.48 -9.89
CA SER A 208 -0.61 0.57 -9.90
C SER A 208 -0.32 1.12 -11.29
N SER A 209 -0.37 0.28 -12.33
CA SER A 209 -0.15 0.71 -13.73
C SER A 209 -1.13 1.78 -14.20
N ASN A 210 -2.36 1.79 -13.71
CA ASN A 210 -3.34 2.83 -14.00
C ASN A 210 -3.20 4.03 -13.05
N VAL A 211 -2.91 3.78 -11.76
CA VAL A 211 -2.71 4.85 -10.78
C VAL A 211 -1.60 5.82 -11.21
N VAL A 212 -0.48 5.32 -11.75
CA VAL A 212 0.61 6.20 -12.20
C VAL A 212 0.24 7.04 -13.42
N ARG A 213 -0.67 6.55 -14.26
CA ARG A 213 -1.25 7.35 -15.35
C ARG A 213 -2.20 8.43 -14.82
N ASP A 214 -3.01 8.09 -13.80
CA ASP A 214 -3.82 9.08 -13.08
C ASP A 214 -2.93 10.16 -12.47
N MET A 215 -1.79 9.80 -11.87
CA MET A 215 -0.84 10.79 -11.32
C MET A 215 -0.32 11.75 -12.38
N ASP A 216 -0.11 11.29 -13.63
CA ASP A 216 0.31 12.19 -14.72
C ASP A 216 -0.85 13.08 -15.19
N VAL A 217 -2.08 12.59 -15.21
CA VAL A 217 -3.28 13.43 -15.42
C VAL A 217 -3.40 14.49 -14.31
N LEU A 218 -3.25 14.09 -13.02
CA LEU A 218 -3.29 15.03 -11.89
C LEU A 218 -2.22 16.10 -12.01
N ARG A 219 -0.97 15.73 -12.32
CA ARG A 219 0.11 16.67 -12.57
C ARG A 219 -0.31 17.74 -13.59
N ALA A 220 -0.84 17.33 -14.73
CA ALA A 220 -1.21 18.24 -15.80
C ALA A 220 -2.40 19.13 -15.43
N THR A 221 -3.46 18.57 -14.83
CA THR A 221 -4.67 19.29 -14.43
C THR A 221 -4.42 20.28 -13.29
N LEU A 222 -3.41 20.04 -12.44
CA LEU A 222 -2.93 20.98 -11.42
C LEU A 222 -2.05 22.10 -12.00
N GLY A 223 -1.72 22.04 -13.30
CA GLY A 223 -0.91 23.02 -14.02
C GLY A 223 0.60 22.84 -13.85
N ASP A 224 1.05 21.70 -13.36
CA ASP A 224 2.47 21.43 -13.15
C ASP A 224 3.12 20.83 -14.41
N GLU A 225 4.19 21.43 -14.89
CA GLU A 225 4.99 20.89 -16.01
C GLU A 225 5.59 19.54 -15.64
N LYS A 226 6.05 19.40 -14.39
CA LYS A 226 6.70 18.20 -13.85
C LYS A 226 6.19 17.90 -12.45
N LEU A 227 6.13 16.61 -12.12
CA LEU A 227 5.68 16.09 -10.84
C LEU A 227 6.70 16.33 -9.73
N SER A 228 6.26 16.93 -8.62
CA SER A 228 6.92 16.79 -7.32
C SER A 228 6.12 15.79 -6.47
N TYR A 229 6.79 14.79 -5.89
CA TYR A 229 6.13 13.66 -5.25
C TYR A 229 6.81 13.25 -3.94
N LEU A 230 5.99 12.94 -2.94
CA LEU A 230 6.38 12.25 -1.71
C LEU A 230 5.60 10.94 -1.61
N GLY A 231 6.29 9.81 -1.69
CA GLY A 231 5.72 8.48 -1.52
C GLY A 231 6.29 7.78 -0.30
N ILE A 232 5.42 7.19 0.53
CA ILE A 232 5.81 6.43 1.71
C ILE A 232 5.37 4.98 1.51
N SER A 233 6.23 4.00 1.87
CA SER A 233 5.85 2.58 1.80
C SER A 233 5.45 2.15 0.37
N TYR A 234 4.26 1.59 0.15
CA TYR A 234 3.73 1.31 -1.19
C TYR A 234 3.74 2.56 -2.10
N GLY A 235 3.64 3.77 -1.54
CA GLY A 235 3.80 5.01 -2.31
C GLY A 235 5.17 5.11 -3.01
N THR A 236 6.20 4.44 -2.52
CA THR A 236 7.52 4.37 -3.18
C THR A 236 7.49 3.51 -4.44
N GLN A 237 6.69 2.43 -4.45
CA GLN A 237 6.44 1.65 -5.65
C GLN A 237 5.69 2.49 -6.69
N LEU A 238 4.63 3.22 -6.30
CA LEU A 238 3.94 4.15 -7.22
C LEU A 238 4.90 5.19 -7.79
N GLY A 239 5.74 5.80 -6.96
CA GLY A 239 6.76 6.76 -7.41
C GLY A 239 7.72 6.16 -8.43
N ALA A 240 8.26 4.98 -8.17
CA ALA A 240 9.21 4.33 -9.04
C ALA A 240 8.56 3.85 -10.36
N VAL A 241 7.33 3.31 -10.31
CA VAL A 241 6.57 2.95 -11.52
C VAL A 241 6.22 4.20 -12.33
N TYR A 242 5.90 5.34 -11.68
CA TYR A 242 5.73 6.61 -12.37
C TYR A 242 7.03 7.09 -13.04
N ALA A 243 8.16 6.98 -12.34
CA ALA A 243 9.47 7.33 -12.89
C ALA A 243 9.85 6.47 -14.10
N GLU A 244 9.50 5.18 -14.09
CA GLU A 244 9.68 4.27 -15.23
C GLU A 244 8.80 4.68 -16.43
N ALA A 245 7.52 5.02 -16.18
CA ALA A 245 6.55 5.37 -17.21
C ALA A 245 6.75 6.79 -17.78
N PHE A 246 7.13 7.75 -16.92
CA PHE A 246 7.16 9.18 -17.23
C PHE A 246 8.45 9.88 -16.73
N PRO A 247 9.66 9.38 -17.04
CA PRO A 247 10.89 9.91 -16.45
C PRO A 247 11.12 11.39 -16.73
N GLN A 248 10.65 11.89 -17.88
CA GLN A 248 10.78 13.28 -18.29
C GLN A 248 9.81 14.23 -17.55
N ASN A 249 8.74 13.68 -16.95
CA ASN A 249 7.73 14.46 -16.22
C ASN A 249 8.05 14.55 -14.71
N VAL A 250 9.18 14.03 -14.24
CA VAL A 250 9.60 14.15 -12.83
C VAL A 250 10.41 15.43 -12.61
N ARG A 251 10.03 16.21 -11.58
CA ARG A 251 10.81 17.33 -11.04
C ARG A 251 11.62 16.88 -9.82
N ALA A 252 10.95 16.37 -8.81
CA ALA A 252 11.53 15.89 -7.56
C ALA A 252 10.70 14.71 -7.02
N MET A 253 11.36 13.70 -6.49
CA MET A 253 10.70 12.50 -5.98
C MET A 253 11.41 12.02 -4.71
N ALA A 254 10.75 12.22 -3.56
CA ALA A 254 11.19 11.70 -2.26
C ALA A 254 10.43 10.41 -1.96
N LEU A 255 11.18 9.34 -1.66
CA LEU A 255 10.66 7.98 -1.48
C LEU A 255 11.12 7.45 -0.13
N ASP A 256 10.19 7.37 0.82
CA ASP A 256 10.47 7.01 2.21
C ASP A 256 10.01 5.60 2.53
N SER A 257 10.85 4.83 3.22
CA SER A 257 10.55 3.45 3.63
C SER A 257 10.21 2.58 2.41
N ALA A 258 11.20 2.38 1.55
CA ALA A 258 11.01 1.90 0.19
C ALA A 258 10.77 0.38 0.08
N ILE A 259 9.83 -0.01 -0.79
CA ILE A 259 9.70 -1.39 -1.25
C ILE A 259 10.92 -1.75 -2.11
N ASP A 260 11.51 -2.91 -1.86
CA ASP A 260 12.67 -3.41 -2.58
C ASP A 260 12.30 -3.83 -4.02
N PRO A 261 12.86 -3.17 -5.05
CA PRO A 261 12.54 -3.48 -6.44
C PRO A 261 13.20 -4.78 -6.95
N ASP A 262 14.20 -5.29 -6.25
CA ASP A 262 14.93 -6.49 -6.65
C ASP A 262 14.26 -7.78 -6.14
N LEU A 263 13.29 -7.67 -5.22
CA LEU A 263 12.61 -8.81 -4.63
C LEU A 263 11.34 -9.21 -5.39
N THR A 264 11.14 -10.50 -5.54
CA THR A 264 9.83 -11.04 -5.91
C THR A 264 8.81 -10.81 -4.78
N ALA A 265 7.52 -10.88 -5.08
CA ALA A 265 6.46 -10.74 -4.06
C ALA A 265 6.60 -11.72 -2.89
N THR A 266 7.07 -12.95 -3.15
CA THR A 266 7.32 -13.96 -2.12
C THR A 266 8.51 -13.57 -1.23
N GLU A 267 9.63 -13.14 -1.84
CA GLU A 267 10.81 -12.70 -1.11
C GLU A 267 10.54 -11.45 -0.29
N PHE A 268 9.77 -10.49 -0.85
CA PHE A 268 9.34 -9.29 -0.12
C PHE A 268 8.50 -9.65 1.12
N ASN A 269 7.53 -10.55 0.98
CA ASN A 269 6.73 -11.02 2.12
C ASN A 269 7.61 -11.63 3.22
N LEU A 270 8.59 -12.45 2.86
CA LEU A 270 9.51 -13.06 3.84
C LEU A 270 10.42 -12.03 4.50
N ALA A 271 10.94 -11.06 3.73
CA ALA A 271 11.75 -9.97 4.26
C ALA A 271 10.94 -9.11 5.25
N GLN A 272 9.70 -8.78 4.91
CA GLN A 272 8.78 -8.04 5.76
C GLN A 272 8.49 -8.81 7.07
N MET A 273 8.15 -10.10 7.00
CA MET A 273 7.89 -10.91 8.20
C MET A 273 9.13 -11.02 9.09
N THR A 274 10.32 -11.15 8.49
CA THR A 274 11.60 -11.11 9.21
C THR A 274 11.82 -9.74 9.88
N GLY A 275 11.44 -8.66 9.21
CA GLY A 275 11.47 -7.30 9.77
C GLY A 275 10.56 -7.15 10.99
N PHE A 276 9.33 -7.65 10.93
CA PHE A 276 8.41 -7.66 12.07
C PHE A 276 8.90 -8.53 13.23
N GLN A 277 9.54 -9.68 12.97
CA GLN A 277 10.16 -10.47 14.03
C GLN A 277 11.26 -9.66 14.74
N LYS A 278 12.14 -9.01 14.01
CA LYS A 278 13.18 -8.14 14.59
C LYS A 278 12.58 -6.95 15.37
N ALA A 279 11.47 -6.37 14.90
CA ALA A 279 10.78 -5.31 15.63
C ALA A 279 10.14 -5.84 16.91
N PHE A 280 9.54 -7.04 16.89
CA PHE A 280 9.04 -7.71 18.09
C PHE A 280 10.15 -7.96 19.11
N GLU A 281 11.33 -8.43 18.67
CA GLU A 281 12.47 -8.64 19.56
C GLU A 281 12.97 -7.35 20.19
N ARG A 282 13.00 -6.25 19.43
CA ARG A 282 13.32 -4.91 19.97
C ARG A 282 12.28 -4.44 20.99
N TYR A 283 10.98 -4.59 20.68
CA TYR A 283 9.90 -4.31 21.60
C TYR A 283 10.02 -5.13 22.88
N ALA A 284 10.28 -6.43 22.77
CA ALA A 284 10.46 -7.32 23.91
C ALA A 284 11.64 -6.91 24.79
N ALA A 285 12.76 -6.50 24.20
CA ALA A 285 13.92 -6.01 24.93
C ALA A 285 13.64 -4.69 25.68
N ASP A 286 12.91 -3.78 25.05
CA ASP A 286 12.46 -2.52 25.69
C ASP A 286 11.49 -2.81 26.86
N CYS A 287 10.46 -3.60 26.61
CA CYS A 287 9.48 -4.01 27.61
C CYS A 287 10.16 -4.67 28.83
N ALA A 288 11.13 -5.56 28.62
CA ALA A 288 11.85 -6.30 29.67
C ALA A 288 12.65 -5.40 30.63
N THR A 289 12.82 -4.11 30.29
CA THR A 289 13.42 -3.13 31.23
C THR A 289 12.51 -2.78 32.41
N SER A 290 11.21 -3.07 32.29
CA SER A 290 10.21 -2.89 33.34
C SER A 290 9.88 -4.22 34.02
N ALA A 291 9.76 -4.22 35.36
CA ALA A 291 9.28 -5.37 36.10
C ALA A 291 7.80 -5.73 35.81
N ASP A 292 7.04 -4.77 35.27
CA ASP A 292 5.62 -4.92 34.95
C ASP A 292 5.40 -5.36 33.48
N CYS A 293 6.47 -5.70 32.75
CA CYS A 293 6.35 -6.19 31.37
C CYS A 293 5.51 -7.47 31.31
N PRO A 294 4.40 -7.51 30.55
CA PRO A 294 3.55 -8.70 30.46
C PRO A 294 4.26 -9.90 29.78
N LEU A 295 5.36 -9.64 29.05
CA LEU A 295 6.19 -10.67 28.43
C LEU A 295 7.32 -11.16 29.37
N GLY A 296 7.41 -10.59 30.59
CA GLY A 296 8.49 -10.88 31.55
C GLY A 296 9.77 -10.07 31.29
N THR A 297 10.77 -10.29 32.14
CA THR A 297 12.04 -9.54 32.12
C THR A 297 13.18 -10.27 31.37
N ASP A 298 12.87 -11.41 30.74
CA ASP A 298 13.81 -12.14 29.88
C ASP A 298 13.35 -12.05 28.41
N PRO A 299 13.96 -11.19 27.59
CA PRO A 299 13.54 -10.99 26.20
C PRO A 299 13.71 -12.24 25.32
N VAL A 300 14.58 -13.19 25.71
CA VAL A 300 14.75 -14.45 24.96
C VAL A 300 13.48 -15.31 25.04
N ARG A 301 12.72 -15.19 26.13
CA ARG A 301 11.47 -15.93 26.34
C ARG A 301 10.21 -15.15 25.90
N ALA A 302 10.35 -13.95 25.34
CA ALA A 302 9.23 -13.09 25.04
C ALA A 302 8.26 -13.70 24.00
N THR A 303 8.75 -14.41 22.98
CA THR A 303 7.92 -15.13 22.00
C THR A 303 7.05 -16.19 22.69
N GLU A 304 7.64 -17.00 23.58
CA GLU A 304 6.90 -18.00 24.36
C GLU A 304 5.84 -17.34 25.27
N ALA A 305 6.23 -16.26 25.96
CA ALA A 305 5.34 -15.52 26.83
C ALA A 305 4.17 -14.88 26.05
N PHE A 306 4.45 -14.25 24.91
CA PHE A 306 3.43 -13.68 24.06
C PHE A 306 2.45 -14.75 23.55
N GLN A 307 2.96 -15.88 23.05
CA GLN A 307 2.10 -16.96 22.58
C GLN A 307 1.28 -17.61 23.71
N ALA A 308 1.79 -17.63 24.94
CA ALA A 308 1.02 -18.09 26.09
C ALA A 308 -0.20 -17.20 26.40
N ILE A 309 -0.09 -15.89 26.14
CA ILE A 309 -1.18 -14.91 26.27
C ILE A 309 -2.15 -14.99 25.07
N ALA A 310 -1.62 -15.08 23.84
CA ALA A 310 -2.41 -14.94 22.61
C ALA A 310 -3.10 -16.25 22.18
N ARG A 311 -2.43 -17.42 22.24
CA ARG A 311 -2.98 -18.69 21.74
C ARG A 311 -4.31 -19.14 22.35
N PRO A 312 -4.64 -18.89 23.64
CA PRO A 312 -5.97 -19.21 24.14
C PRO A 312 -7.11 -18.57 23.36
N LEU A 313 -6.87 -17.43 22.70
CA LEU A 313 -7.86 -16.71 21.90
C LEU A 313 -8.24 -17.44 20.61
N LEU A 314 -7.48 -18.44 20.18
CA LEU A 314 -7.84 -19.31 19.04
C LEU A 314 -9.14 -20.09 19.30
N GLU A 315 -9.46 -20.36 20.56
CA GLU A 315 -10.66 -21.11 20.95
C GLU A 315 -11.66 -20.21 21.72
N HIS A 316 -11.16 -19.21 22.46
CA HIS A 316 -11.95 -18.39 23.37
C HIS A 316 -11.55 -16.92 23.25
N PRO A 317 -12.23 -16.12 22.39
CA PRO A 317 -12.00 -14.68 22.31
C PRO A 317 -12.09 -14.02 23.69
N ALA A 318 -11.19 -13.06 23.97
CA ALA A 318 -11.22 -12.32 25.21
C ALA A 318 -12.41 -11.35 25.24
N PRO A 319 -13.10 -11.18 26.35
CA PRO A 319 -14.22 -10.25 26.45
C PRO A 319 -13.77 -8.81 26.25
N THR A 320 -14.60 -8.04 25.53
CA THR A 320 -14.48 -6.60 25.30
C THR A 320 -15.74 -5.89 25.77
N ALA A 321 -15.64 -4.61 26.13
CA ALA A 321 -16.77 -3.84 26.64
C ALA A 321 -17.91 -3.66 25.61
N ASP A 322 -17.59 -3.68 24.32
CA ASP A 322 -18.55 -3.62 23.22
C ASP A 322 -19.18 -4.98 22.86
N GLY A 323 -18.70 -6.06 23.45
CA GLY A 323 -19.23 -7.42 23.27
C GLY A 323 -18.78 -8.15 22.00
N ARG A 324 -17.94 -7.55 21.15
CA ARG A 324 -17.42 -8.21 19.94
C ARG A 324 -16.48 -9.38 20.26
N GLY A 325 -15.69 -9.21 21.33
CA GLY A 325 -14.64 -10.16 21.69
C GLY A 325 -13.36 -9.95 20.86
N LEU A 326 -12.21 -10.09 21.51
CA LEU A 326 -10.89 -9.97 20.88
C LEU A 326 -10.39 -11.38 20.48
N THR A 327 -10.20 -11.62 19.20
CA THR A 327 -9.71 -12.89 18.65
C THR A 327 -8.17 -12.93 18.60
N TYR A 328 -7.61 -14.11 18.29
CA TYR A 328 -6.17 -14.26 18.04
C TYR A 328 -5.70 -13.36 16.90
N ASP A 329 -6.46 -13.31 15.80
CA ASP A 329 -6.11 -12.51 14.62
C ASP A 329 -6.17 -11.02 14.93
N ASP A 330 -7.11 -10.56 15.76
CA ASP A 330 -7.17 -9.17 16.22
C ASP A 330 -5.93 -8.79 17.04
N VAL A 331 -5.44 -9.70 17.89
CA VAL A 331 -4.19 -9.48 18.63
C VAL A 331 -2.98 -9.43 17.71
N MET A 332 -2.91 -10.31 16.69
CA MET A 332 -1.83 -10.24 15.69
C MET A 332 -1.84 -8.92 14.94
N ASN A 333 -3.02 -8.43 14.55
CA ASN A 333 -3.17 -7.15 13.87
C ASN A 333 -2.81 -5.96 14.77
N ALA A 334 -3.25 -5.96 16.03
CA ALA A 334 -2.87 -4.92 16.99
C ALA A 334 -1.35 -4.92 17.25
N MET A 335 -0.75 -6.11 17.41
CA MET A 335 0.69 -6.28 17.58
C MET A 335 1.46 -5.75 16.37
N THR A 336 1.17 -6.23 15.17
CA THR A 336 1.88 -5.80 13.96
C THR A 336 1.73 -4.30 13.71
N SER A 337 0.54 -3.73 13.90
CA SER A 337 0.31 -2.29 13.80
C SER A 337 1.14 -1.49 14.80
N ALA A 338 1.27 -1.97 16.03
CA ALA A 338 2.08 -1.29 17.04
C ALA A 338 3.58 -1.41 16.77
N LEU A 339 4.03 -2.46 16.07
CA LEU A 339 5.44 -2.62 15.70
C LEU A 339 5.91 -1.65 14.60
N TYR A 340 5.00 -0.94 13.94
CA TYR A 340 5.35 0.08 12.95
C TYR A 340 6.11 1.28 13.54
N ALA A 341 5.93 1.58 14.84
CA ALA A 341 6.64 2.70 15.47
C ALA A 341 6.82 2.49 16.98
N GLN A 342 7.99 2.82 17.48
CA GLN A 342 8.33 2.70 18.90
C GLN A 342 7.39 3.52 19.80
N SER A 343 6.87 4.64 19.31
CA SER A 343 5.90 5.48 20.03
C SER A 343 4.58 4.77 20.36
N LEU A 344 4.27 3.65 19.70
CA LEU A 344 3.08 2.84 19.93
C LEU A 344 3.28 1.75 20.99
N TRP A 345 4.53 1.43 21.37
CA TRP A 345 4.86 0.34 22.29
C TRP A 345 4.29 0.48 23.70
N PRO A 346 4.22 1.69 24.30
CA PRO A 346 3.59 1.83 25.62
C PRO A 346 2.13 1.37 25.62
N LYS A 347 1.38 1.71 24.57
CA LYS A 347 -0.02 1.31 24.43
C LYS A 347 -0.17 -0.20 24.15
N LEU A 348 0.74 -0.79 23.40
CA LEU A 348 0.82 -2.23 23.19
C LEU A 348 1.07 -2.96 24.52
N THR A 349 2.02 -2.48 25.33
CA THR A 349 2.33 -3.05 26.66
C THR A 349 1.11 -3.01 27.60
N GLU A 350 0.39 -1.87 27.63
CA GLU A 350 -0.87 -1.74 28.36
C GLU A 350 -1.91 -2.77 27.91
N GLY A 351 -2.08 -2.91 26.57
CA GLY A 351 -3.03 -3.86 25.98
C GLY A 351 -2.69 -5.33 26.28
N LEU A 352 -1.42 -5.70 26.21
CA LEU A 352 -0.98 -7.06 26.55
C LEU A 352 -1.13 -7.36 28.04
N ALA A 353 -0.88 -6.39 28.92
CA ALA A 353 -1.12 -6.53 30.36
C ALA A 353 -2.62 -6.70 30.68
N GLU A 354 -3.46 -5.93 29.99
CA GLU A 354 -4.92 -6.07 30.11
C GLU A 354 -5.39 -7.44 29.61
N LEU A 355 -4.85 -7.91 28.47
CA LEU A 355 -5.18 -9.23 27.93
C LEU A 355 -4.74 -10.37 28.87
N ALA A 356 -3.57 -10.25 29.49
CA ALA A 356 -3.11 -11.21 30.50
C ALA A 356 -4.04 -11.23 31.76
N ALA A 357 -4.75 -10.12 32.01
CA ALA A 357 -5.78 -10.03 33.06
C ALA A 357 -7.17 -10.48 32.57
N GLY A 358 -7.31 -10.98 31.33
CA GLY A 358 -8.52 -11.58 30.76
C GLY A 358 -9.49 -10.58 30.10
N ARG A 359 -9.03 -9.41 29.64
CA ARG A 359 -9.81 -8.42 28.90
C ARG A 359 -9.06 -7.97 27.66
N GLY A 360 -9.79 -7.49 26.63
CA GLY A 360 -9.23 -7.16 25.32
C GLY A 360 -9.51 -5.74 24.83
N ASP A 361 -9.98 -4.81 25.67
CA ASP A 361 -10.48 -3.51 25.21
C ASP A 361 -9.39 -2.64 24.55
N VAL A 362 -8.19 -2.61 25.13
CA VAL A 362 -7.08 -1.78 24.62
C VAL A 362 -6.58 -2.29 23.28
N LEU A 363 -6.36 -3.61 23.14
CA LEU A 363 -5.92 -4.18 21.86
C LEU A 363 -7.01 -4.13 20.80
N GLN A 364 -8.29 -4.26 21.21
CA GLN A 364 -9.43 -4.08 20.30
C GLN A 364 -9.47 -2.66 19.72
N ALA A 365 -9.23 -1.64 20.54
CA ALA A 365 -9.17 -0.26 20.08
C ALA A 365 -7.97 -0.01 19.12
N GLN A 366 -6.82 -0.65 19.37
CA GLN A 366 -5.67 -0.58 18.45
C GLN A 366 -5.97 -1.26 17.11
N ARG A 367 -6.59 -2.45 17.16
CA ARG A 367 -7.05 -3.16 15.95
C ARG A 367 -8.05 -2.30 15.18
N ASP A 368 -9.05 -1.73 15.84
CA ASP A 368 -10.06 -0.87 15.22
C ASP A 368 -9.43 0.34 14.51
N SER A 369 -8.47 0.98 15.16
CA SER A 369 -7.71 2.07 14.55
C SER A 369 -6.96 1.61 13.29
N ALA A 370 -6.31 0.45 13.34
CA ALA A 370 -5.57 -0.12 12.22
C ALA A 370 -6.46 -0.47 11.02
N PHE A 371 -7.71 -0.87 11.28
CA PHE A 371 -8.71 -1.19 10.26
C PHE A 371 -9.55 0.02 9.83
N GLY A 372 -9.25 1.19 10.37
CA GLY A 372 -9.99 2.42 10.03
C GLY A 372 -11.44 2.41 10.49
N ARG A 373 -11.74 1.69 11.58
CA ARG A 373 -13.06 1.70 12.20
C ARG A 373 -13.29 3.00 12.97
N GLY A 374 -14.31 3.72 12.59
CA GLY A 374 -14.75 4.93 13.28
C GLY A 374 -15.51 4.65 14.59
N PRO A 375 -15.71 5.69 15.44
CA PRO A 375 -16.46 5.55 16.68
C PRO A 375 -17.95 5.23 16.48
N ASP A 376 -18.46 5.44 15.27
CA ASP A 376 -19.82 5.14 14.83
C ASP A 376 -19.98 3.73 14.22
N GLY A 377 -18.89 2.93 14.20
CA GLY A 377 -18.87 1.58 13.65
C GLY A 377 -18.70 1.49 12.13
N ARG A 378 -18.58 2.61 11.42
CA ARG A 378 -18.22 2.62 10.00
C ARG A 378 -16.73 2.35 9.81
N TYR A 379 -16.41 1.58 8.78
CA TYR A 379 -15.04 1.30 8.37
C TYR A 379 -14.65 2.15 7.16
N ASN A 380 -13.38 2.51 7.07
CA ASN A 380 -12.86 2.95 5.77
C ASN A 380 -12.69 1.72 4.86
N ASN A 381 -12.43 1.96 3.57
CA ASN A 381 -12.26 0.84 2.62
C ASN A 381 -10.81 0.46 2.34
N SER A 382 -9.88 0.83 3.22
CA SER A 382 -8.44 0.59 2.97
C SER A 382 -8.10 -0.89 2.79
N GLY A 383 -8.75 -1.78 3.54
CA GLY A 383 -8.57 -3.23 3.42
C GLY A 383 -9.07 -3.77 2.07
N ASP A 384 -10.28 -3.40 1.68
CA ASP A 384 -10.89 -3.79 0.40
C ASP A 384 -10.06 -3.28 -0.78
N ALA A 385 -9.64 -1.99 -0.73
CA ALA A 385 -8.82 -1.38 -1.76
C ALA A 385 -7.43 -2.04 -1.84
N ALA A 386 -6.80 -2.33 -0.68
CA ALA A 386 -5.53 -3.04 -0.65
C ALA A 386 -5.62 -4.42 -1.31
N TYR A 387 -6.71 -5.14 -1.05
CA TYR A 387 -6.97 -6.43 -1.68
C TYR A 387 -7.07 -6.30 -3.21
N ALA A 388 -7.92 -5.40 -3.71
CA ALA A 388 -8.12 -5.19 -5.14
C ALA A 388 -6.82 -4.77 -5.85
N ILE A 389 -6.05 -3.84 -5.25
CA ILE A 389 -4.78 -3.36 -5.79
C ILE A 389 -3.76 -4.51 -5.85
N ARG A 390 -3.60 -5.28 -4.76
CA ARG A 390 -2.69 -6.45 -4.77
C ARG A 390 -3.08 -7.46 -5.83
N CYS A 391 -4.37 -7.71 -6.04
CA CYS A 391 -4.83 -8.62 -7.07
C CYS A 391 -4.57 -8.14 -8.50
N MET A 392 -4.40 -6.85 -8.70
CA MET A 392 -4.00 -6.28 -9.99
C MET A 392 -2.48 -6.15 -10.17
N ASP A 393 -1.72 -6.15 -9.08
CA ASP A 393 -0.27 -5.90 -9.12
C ASP A 393 0.57 -7.17 -8.96
N LEU A 394 0.12 -8.13 -8.13
CA LEU A 394 0.97 -9.26 -7.72
C LEU A 394 0.73 -10.51 -8.55
N PRO A 395 1.80 -11.26 -8.89
CA PRO A 395 1.69 -12.57 -9.50
C PRO A 395 0.88 -13.54 -8.62
N ARG A 396 0.11 -14.43 -9.25
CA ARG A 396 -0.63 -15.48 -8.55
C ARG A 396 0.31 -16.58 -8.08
N ARG A 397 0.09 -17.07 -6.87
CA ARG A 397 0.75 -18.26 -6.36
C ARG A 397 -0.20 -19.45 -6.48
N THR A 398 0.37 -20.63 -6.79
CA THR A 398 -0.34 -21.90 -6.70
C THR A 398 -0.61 -22.24 -5.23
N PRO A 399 -1.58 -23.12 -4.90
CA PRO A 399 -1.82 -23.56 -3.52
C PRO A 399 -0.56 -24.15 -2.84
N ALA A 400 0.28 -24.85 -3.60
CA ALA A 400 1.54 -25.40 -3.08
C ALA A 400 2.54 -24.30 -2.70
N GLU A 401 2.69 -23.26 -3.54
CA GLU A 401 3.53 -22.09 -3.26
C GLU A 401 2.99 -21.26 -2.09
N GLN A 402 1.67 -21.08 -2.01
CA GLN A 402 1.03 -20.36 -0.90
C GLN A 402 1.25 -21.10 0.43
N THR A 403 1.05 -22.41 0.44
CA THR A 403 1.26 -23.26 1.62
C THR A 403 2.75 -23.26 2.04
N GLU A 404 3.67 -23.28 1.09
CA GLU A 404 5.11 -23.19 1.38
C GLU A 404 5.49 -21.83 1.96
N LEU A 405 4.95 -20.74 1.38
CA LEU A 405 5.13 -19.39 1.93
C LEU A 405 4.64 -19.29 3.38
N ALA A 406 3.48 -19.87 3.70
CA ALA A 406 2.96 -19.90 5.07
C ALA A 406 3.91 -20.62 6.04
N ARG A 407 4.58 -21.71 5.62
CA ARG A 407 5.60 -22.39 6.44
C ARG A 407 6.85 -21.53 6.64
N GLN A 408 7.31 -20.86 5.59
CA GLN A 408 8.48 -19.99 5.64
C GLN A 408 8.22 -18.76 6.52
N ILE A 409 7.04 -18.14 6.43
CA ILE A 409 6.62 -17.03 7.29
C ILE A 409 6.64 -17.46 8.76
N ARG A 410 6.08 -18.63 9.08
CA ARG A 410 6.09 -19.16 10.45
C ARG A 410 7.50 -19.36 11.00
N ALA A 411 8.43 -19.78 10.14
CA ALA A 411 9.83 -19.92 10.52
C ALA A 411 10.53 -18.55 10.68
N ALA A 412 10.19 -17.57 9.83
CA ALA A 412 10.78 -16.24 9.84
C ALA A 412 10.25 -15.34 10.96
N ALA A 413 8.99 -15.53 11.35
CA ALA A 413 8.31 -14.74 12.38
C ALA A 413 7.64 -15.64 13.45
N PRO A 414 8.41 -16.29 14.33
CA PRO A 414 7.89 -17.21 15.34
C PRO A 414 6.86 -16.57 16.29
N PHE A 415 6.90 -15.25 16.52
CA PHE A 415 5.88 -14.59 17.35
C PHE A 415 4.47 -14.69 16.76
N MET A 416 4.35 -14.84 15.42
CA MET A 416 3.08 -15.00 14.72
C MET A 416 2.60 -16.45 14.64
N ASP A 417 3.39 -17.44 15.12
CA ASP A 417 3.01 -18.84 15.03
C ASP A 417 1.88 -19.19 15.99
N SER A 418 0.70 -19.44 15.45
CA SER A 418 -0.47 -19.89 16.22
C SER A 418 -0.31 -21.26 16.88
N GLY A 419 0.69 -22.05 16.49
CA GLY A 419 0.88 -23.45 16.92
C GLY A 419 -0.06 -24.44 16.23
N ARG A 420 -1.02 -23.98 15.40
CA ARG A 420 -1.86 -24.86 14.58
C ARG A 420 -1.07 -25.39 13.38
N PRO A 421 -1.33 -26.60 12.88
CA PRO A 421 -0.70 -27.08 11.64
C PRO A 421 -0.95 -26.12 10.47
N VAL A 422 0.07 -25.92 9.62
CA VAL A 422 -0.14 -25.22 8.34
C VAL A 422 -1.07 -26.09 7.49
N ARG A 423 -2.18 -25.50 7.09
CA ARG A 423 -3.15 -26.11 6.17
C ARG A 423 -2.79 -25.71 4.74
N GLU A 424 -3.24 -26.51 3.79
CA GLU A 424 -3.28 -26.06 2.40
C GLU A 424 -4.17 -24.82 2.33
N SER A 425 -3.66 -23.79 1.66
CA SER A 425 -4.37 -22.54 1.46
C SER A 425 -4.15 -22.06 0.04
N HIS A 426 -5.05 -21.22 -0.43
CA HIS A 426 -5.08 -20.68 -1.77
C HIS A 426 -4.67 -19.20 -1.77
N HIS A 427 -4.14 -18.72 -2.87
CA HIS A 427 -3.83 -17.30 -3.03
C HIS A 427 -5.13 -16.50 -3.06
N GLU A 428 -5.21 -15.44 -2.27
CA GLU A 428 -6.41 -14.59 -2.16
C GLU A 428 -6.96 -14.11 -3.53
N CYS A 429 -6.07 -13.88 -4.49
CA CYS A 429 -6.39 -13.38 -5.82
C CYS A 429 -6.56 -14.47 -6.89
N GLU A 430 -6.60 -15.74 -6.53
CA GLU A 430 -6.64 -16.87 -7.49
C GLU A 430 -7.81 -16.75 -8.47
N ALA A 431 -8.97 -16.34 -7.98
CA ALA A 431 -10.19 -16.19 -8.78
C ALA A 431 -10.45 -14.74 -9.25
N TRP A 432 -9.48 -13.83 -9.09
CA TRP A 432 -9.65 -12.45 -9.57
C TRP A 432 -9.82 -12.44 -11.10
N PRO A 433 -10.80 -11.66 -11.64
CA PRO A 433 -11.22 -11.81 -13.03
C PRO A 433 -10.17 -11.37 -14.07
N GLN A 434 -9.18 -10.59 -13.65
CA GLN A 434 -8.14 -10.09 -14.53
C GLN A 434 -6.74 -10.56 -14.07
N PRO A 435 -5.81 -10.79 -15.01
CA PRO A 435 -4.42 -11.05 -14.65
C PRO A 435 -3.76 -9.80 -14.04
N PRO A 436 -2.64 -9.96 -13.33
CA PRO A 436 -1.84 -8.82 -12.88
C PRO A 436 -1.39 -7.94 -14.05
N THR A 437 -1.44 -6.62 -13.84
CA THR A 437 -1.08 -5.63 -14.87
C THR A 437 0.24 -4.92 -14.59
N LEU A 438 0.80 -5.07 -13.38
CA LEU A 438 2.10 -4.50 -13.06
C LEU A 438 3.22 -5.36 -13.65
N PRO A 439 4.10 -4.81 -14.53
CA PRO A 439 5.24 -5.54 -15.07
C PRO A 439 6.18 -6.04 -13.96
N GLN A 440 6.91 -7.12 -14.24
CA GLN A 440 7.98 -7.61 -13.36
C GLN A 440 9.27 -7.74 -14.18
N PRO A 441 10.37 -7.07 -13.79
CA PRO A 441 10.45 -6.06 -12.70
C PRO A 441 9.61 -4.81 -13.01
N TRP A 442 9.10 -4.15 -11.95
CA TRP A 442 8.24 -2.96 -12.09
C TRP A 442 9.02 -1.65 -12.24
N VAL A 443 10.33 -1.69 -12.08
CA VAL A 443 11.27 -0.60 -12.40
C VAL A 443 12.60 -1.19 -12.90
N THR A 444 13.20 -0.56 -13.91
CA THR A 444 14.40 -1.08 -14.59
C THR A 444 15.56 -0.08 -14.64
N GLY A 445 15.40 1.11 -14.08
CA GLY A 445 16.37 2.20 -14.13
C GLY A 445 16.09 3.15 -15.30
N PRO A 446 15.07 4.01 -15.17
CA PRO A 446 14.56 4.86 -16.24
C PRO A 446 15.61 5.88 -16.72
N VAL A 447 15.78 5.98 -18.05
CA VAL A 447 16.75 6.88 -18.65
C VAL A 447 16.22 8.32 -18.65
N GLY A 448 17.05 9.26 -18.21
CA GLY A 448 16.71 10.69 -18.20
C GLY A 448 15.92 11.13 -16.97
N LEU A 449 15.78 10.26 -15.99
CA LEU A 449 15.22 10.61 -14.69
C LEU A 449 16.16 11.58 -13.96
N PRO A 450 15.68 12.70 -13.40
CA PRO A 450 16.49 13.54 -12.51
C PRO A 450 16.82 12.77 -11.22
N PRO A 451 17.88 13.18 -10.46
CA PRO A 451 18.21 12.52 -9.20
C PRO A 451 17.01 12.49 -8.24
N THR A 452 16.67 11.32 -7.72
CA THR A 452 15.65 11.10 -6.70
C THR A 452 16.26 11.06 -5.30
N LEU A 453 15.44 11.16 -4.26
CA LEU A 453 15.88 10.96 -2.88
C LEU A 453 15.13 9.76 -2.28
N THR A 454 15.86 8.75 -1.86
CA THR A 454 15.31 7.64 -1.07
C THR A 454 15.71 7.82 0.39
N VAL A 455 14.73 7.76 1.29
CA VAL A 455 14.94 7.75 2.75
C VAL A 455 14.71 6.33 3.25
N SER A 456 15.68 5.76 3.99
CA SER A 456 15.57 4.39 4.48
C SER A 456 15.99 4.27 5.93
N ILE A 457 15.17 3.58 6.74
CA ILE A 457 15.33 3.47 8.19
C ILE A 457 15.92 2.11 8.54
N THR A 458 17.02 2.10 9.32
CA THR A 458 17.79 0.87 9.61
C THR A 458 17.00 -0.21 10.35
N GLY A 459 15.96 0.17 11.06
CA GLY A 459 15.09 -0.76 11.80
C GLY A 459 13.66 -0.80 11.32
N ASP A 460 13.40 -0.44 10.06
CA ASP A 460 12.06 -0.51 9.47
C ASP A 460 11.52 -1.96 9.47
N PRO A 461 10.36 -2.21 10.09
CA PRO A 461 9.78 -3.56 10.13
C PRO A 461 9.07 -3.97 8.84
N ALA A 462 8.50 -3.01 8.11
CA ALA A 462 7.60 -3.30 6.99
C ALA A 462 8.31 -3.27 5.64
N THR A 463 9.27 -2.37 5.48
CA THR A 463 10.13 -2.22 4.29
C THR A 463 11.59 -2.20 4.74
N PRO A 464 12.24 -3.37 4.84
CA PRO A 464 13.59 -3.48 5.36
C PRO A 464 14.58 -2.54 4.68
N TYR A 465 15.56 -2.05 5.44
CA TYR A 465 16.54 -1.02 5.06
C TYR A 465 17.21 -1.25 3.70
N GLU A 466 17.49 -2.51 3.37
CA GLU A 466 18.09 -2.92 2.10
C GLU A 466 17.25 -2.50 0.88
N GLY A 467 15.91 -2.48 1.03
CA GLY A 467 15.00 -2.06 -0.04
C GLY A 467 15.23 -0.60 -0.45
N GLY A 468 15.50 0.29 0.51
CA GLY A 468 15.84 1.68 0.21
C GLY A 468 17.19 1.83 -0.50
N ILE A 469 18.19 1.02 -0.13
CA ILE A 469 19.49 0.98 -0.83
C ILE A 469 19.29 0.55 -2.29
N ASN A 470 18.51 -0.53 -2.49
CA ASN A 470 18.26 -1.07 -3.82
C ASN A 470 17.46 -0.10 -4.69
N LEU A 471 16.42 0.53 -4.14
CA LEU A 471 15.63 1.50 -4.88
C LEU A 471 16.45 2.73 -5.29
N ALA A 472 17.24 3.31 -4.37
CA ALA A 472 18.14 4.43 -4.68
C ALA A 472 19.12 4.06 -5.79
N ARG A 473 19.71 2.86 -5.76
CA ARG A 473 20.61 2.34 -6.79
C ARG A 473 19.92 2.20 -8.14
N VAL A 474 18.73 1.60 -8.18
CA VAL A 474 17.98 1.37 -9.44
C VAL A 474 17.56 2.68 -10.09
N LEU A 475 17.10 3.65 -9.29
CA LEU A 475 16.69 4.97 -9.78
C LEU A 475 17.88 5.93 -10.04
N GLY A 476 19.10 5.55 -9.67
CA GLY A 476 20.27 6.44 -9.78
C GLY A 476 20.17 7.68 -8.91
N GLY A 477 19.45 7.58 -7.78
CA GLY A 477 19.20 8.68 -6.83
C GLY A 477 20.12 8.65 -5.61
N SER A 478 19.92 9.59 -4.69
CA SER A 478 20.60 9.68 -3.41
C SER A 478 19.89 8.86 -2.33
N LEU A 479 20.66 8.34 -1.36
CA LEU A 479 20.15 7.63 -0.19
C LEU A 479 20.40 8.47 1.08
N LEU A 480 19.35 8.71 1.86
CA LEU A 480 19.43 9.19 3.24
C LEU A 480 19.18 8.01 4.19
N THR A 481 20.20 7.62 4.94
CA THR A 481 20.07 6.60 5.98
C THR A 481 19.56 7.21 7.27
N VAL A 482 18.54 6.61 7.88
CA VAL A 482 18.02 7.02 9.18
C VAL A 482 18.21 5.90 10.20
N GLU A 483 18.93 6.22 11.29
CA GLU A 483 19.05 5.31 12.42
C GLU A 483 17.77 5.38 13.26
N GLY A 484 17.00 4.28 13.29
CA GLY A 484 15.72 4.26 13.99
C GLY A 484 15.02 2.91 13.89
N ALA A 485 13.87 2.80 14.56
CA ALA A 485 13.05 1.58 14.58
C ALA A 485 11.57 1.93 14.35
N GLN A 486 11.28 2.38 13.14
CA GLN A 486 9.93 2.77 12.72
C GLN A 486 9.78 2.64 11.21
N HIS A 487 8.55 2.79 10.73
CA HIS A 487 8.20 2.79 9.31
C HIS A 487 7.68 4.17 8.91
N GLY A 488 8.38 4.83 7.99
CA GLY A 488 8.10 6.20 7.58
C GLY A 488 8.61 7.27 8.56
N ILE A 489 9.19 8.36 8.01
CA ILE A 489 9.73 9.46 8.81
C ILE A 489 9.75 10.81 8.06
N ALA A 490 9.82 10.79 6.73
CA ALA A 490 10.01 11.99 5.92
C ALA A 490 8.84 12.99 6.08
N LEU A 491 9.14 14.18 6.55
CA LEU A 491 8.19 15.27 6.79
C LEU A 491 7.09 14.94 7.81
N LEU A 492 7.35 13.99 8.73
CA LEU A 492 6.41 13.64 9.80
C LEU A 492 6.64 14.44 11.10
N GLY A 493 7.60 15.36 11.13
CA GLY A 493 7.90 16.19 12.29
C GLY A 493 8.62 15.46 13.43
N GLN A 494 9.21 14.30 13.14
CA GLN A 494 9.87 13.44 14.13
C GLN A 494 11.39 13.64 14.16
N SER A 495 11.99 14.14 13.08
CA SER A 495 13.43 14.40 12.97
C SER A 495 13.70 15.66 12.15
N GLU A 496 14.17 16.72 12.80
CA GLU A 496 14.55 17.97 12.12
C GLU A 496 15.62 17.72 11.04
N CYS A 497 16.54 16.77 11.26
CA CYS A 497 17.57 16.39 10.29
C CYS A 497 16.94 15.81 9.01
N VAL A 498 16.01 14.87 9.14
CA VAL A 498 15.34 14.24 8.00
C VAL A 498 14.45 15.25 7.29
N ASP A 499 13.59 15.94 8.05
CA ASP A 499 12.61 16.88 7.49
C ASP A 499 13.30 18.05 6.76
N GLY A 500 14.43 18.54 7.30
CA GLY A 500 15.23 19.57 6.66
C GLY A 500 15.83 19.12 5.32
N LEU A 501 16.52 17.97 5.29
CA LEU A 501 17.13 17.43 4.07
C LEU A 501 16.10 17.07 3.00
N VAL A 502 14.94 16.54 3.39
CA VAL A 502 13.84 16.23 2.45
C VAL A 502 13.21 17.51 1.91
N ALA A 503 13.01 18.53 2.75
CA ALA A 503 12.49 19.82 2.32
C ALA A 503 13.46 20.55 1.37
N ASP A 504 14.76 20.60 1.67
CA ASP A 504 15.80 21.19 0.82
C ASP A 504 15.84 20.49 -0.56
N TYR A 505 15.70 19.16 -0.57
CA TYR A 505 15.64 18.43 -1.83
C TYR A 505 14.35 18.74 -2.61
N LEU A 506 13.18 18.68 -1.98
CA LEU A 506 11.91 18.95 -2.66
C LEU A 506 11.79 20.39 -3.18
N ILE A 507 12.31 21.37 -2.44
CA ILE A 507 12.20 22.79 -2.78
C ILE A 507 13.30 23.19 -3.78
N ASP A 508 14.55 22.93 -3.44
CA ASP A 508 15.73 23.48 -4.12
C ASP A 508 16.51 22.43 -4.93
N LEU A 509 16.02 21.17 -4.97
CA LEU A 509 16.65 20.03 -5.64
C LEU A 509 18.06 19.70 -5.09
N GLN A 510 18.32 20.07 -3.82
CA GLN A 510 19.58 19.81 -3.15
C GLN A 510 19.55 18.40 -2.56
N THR A 511 20.19 17.45 -3.23
CA THR A 511 20.33 16.09 -2.71
C THR A 511 21.27 16.07 -1.51
N PRO A 512 20.97 15.25 -0.47
CA PRO A 512 21.92 15.02 0.62
C PRO A 512 23.27 14.51 0.09
N PRO A 513 24.39 14.82 0.76
CA PRO A 513 25.70 14.30 0.38
C PRO A 513 25.73 12.76 0.50
N ASP A 514 26.64 12.13 -0.26
CA ASP A 514 26.83 10.68 -0.20
C ASP A 514 27.12 10.23 1.24
N GLY A 515 26.41 9.18 1.68
CA GLY A 515 26.55 8.65 3.03
C GLY A 515 25.87 9.49 4.12
N ALA A 516 24.97 10.42 3.75
CA ALA A 516 24.18 11.20 4.70
C ALA A 516 23.41 10.30 5.68
N ARG A 517 23.45 10.67 6.97
CA ARG A 517 22.78 9.93 8.05
C ARG A 517 22.08 10.89 8.99
N CYS A 518 20.88 10.50 9.42
CA CYS A 518 20.13 11.14 10.50
C CYS A 518 19.75 10.10 11.57
N THR A 519 19.20 10.55 12.68
CA THR A 519 18.51 9.71 13.68
C THR A 519 17.04 10.07 13.72
N ALA A 520 16.19 9.06 13.95
CA ALA A 520 14.75 9.20 14.13
C ALA A 520 14.41 9.85 15.47
#